data_0f99f1b30fad2981e1bb89f7e677601c
#
_entry.id   0f99f1b30fad2981e1bb89f7e677601c
#
_cell.length_a   1.000
_cell.length_b   1.000
_cell.length_c   1.000
_cell.angle_alpha   90.00
_cell.angle_beta   90.00
_cell.angle_gamma   90.00
#
_symmetry.space_group_name_H-M   'P 1'
#
loop_
_entity.id
_entity.type
_entity.pdbx_description
1 polymer ?
#
loop_
_entity_poly.entity_id
_entity_poly.type
_entity_poly.pdbx_seq_one_letter_code
_entity_poly.pdbx_strand_id
1 'polypeptide(L)'
;YLGRVQNVLPSMEAAFVDIGKGRNAVLYAGEVNWDAAGISESEPRKIETVLKTGQPVLVQVTKDPIGQKGARLTSQISLPGRYVVYVPGGGMSGISKRLPETERTRLKAILKNLIPEEAGVIVRTAAEGVSEEDLTSDVARLKAQWDDIYAKTQNTNFNPPVALYQEPDLAVRVIRDIFNEDFRKLTVQGATAWDEVTSYLGFIAPELTTKIEKYTGTGDLFADFRVEEQLAKAFDRKVYLPSGGSLVIDRTEAMIVIDVNTGKFIGKGGNLEETVTKNNLEAAEEIARQLRLRDLGGIVVIDFIDMILESNREMVLRRLVECLGRDRTKHQVAEVTSLGLVQMTRKRVGQGLIEAFSTTCDSCSGRGIHIHMEPVKMKAPMPQLDVPSSQHEDAEEKDATEHEFHESLNDEQTPVETKPAGGRKRRRAASSGIITA
;
A
#
# COMPACT_ATOMS: atom_id res chain seq x y z
N TYR A 1 -16.78 19.28 -6.34
CA TYR A 1 -16.94 20.68 -5.98
C TYR A 1 -17.12 21.54 -7.23
N LEU A 2 -17.96 22.55 -7.14
CA LEU A 2 -17.87 23.69 -8.04
C LEU A 2 -16.94 24.70 -7.35
N GLY A 3 -15.69 24.74 -7.78
CA GLY A 3 -14.65 25.59 -7.21
C GLY A 3 -14.55 26.92 -7.93
N ARG A 4 -13.79 27.85 -7.35
CA ARG A 4 -13.45 29.14 -7.98
C ARG A 4 -11.95 29.24 -8.18
N VAL A 5 -11.50 29.47 -9.40
CA VAL A 5 -10.08 29.67 -9.72
C VAL A 5 -9.59 30.95 -9.03
N GLN A 6 -8.61 30.82 -8.15
CA GLN A 6 -8.02 31.95 -7.43
C GLN A 6 -6.82 32.52 -8.20
N ASN A 7 -6.00 31.66 -8.74
CA ASN A 7 -4.81 32.05 -9.51
C ASN A 7 -4.42 30.98 -10.52
N VAL A 8 -3.87 31.38 -11.67
CA VAL A 8 -3.29 30.49 -12.68
C VAL A 8 -1.81 30.80 -12.77
N LEU A 9 -0.97 29.79 -12.65
CA LEU A 9 0.49 29.89 -12.69
C LEU A 9 1.03 29.10 -13.89
N PRO A 10 1.24 29.78 -15.05
CA PRO A 10 1.72 29.12 -16.27
C PRO A 10 3.08 28.42 -16.09
N SER A 11 3.99 29.03 -15.31
CA SER A 11 5.32 28.47 -15.04
C SER A 11 5.31 27.16 -14.24
N MET A 12 4.22 26.89 -13.52
CA MET A 12 4.01 25.64 -12.76
C MET A 12 3.02 24.71 -13.45
N GLU A 13 2.46 25.10 -14.58
CA GLU A 13 1.39 24.39 -15.27
C GLU A 13 0.24 24.00 -14.31
N ALA A 14 -0.15 24.93 -13.43
CA ALA A 14 -1.10 24.70 -12.37
C ALA A 14 -2.03 25.87 -12.13
N ALA A 15 -3.24 25.59 -11.65
CA ALA A 15 -4.19 26.57 -11.12
C ALA A 15 -4.47 26.28 -9.65
N PHE A 16 -4.54 27.35 -8.85
CA PHE A 16 -5.05 27.29 -7.48
C PHE A 16 -6.55 27.54 -7.49
N VAL A 17 -7.30 26.61 -6.87
CA VAL A 17 -8.75 26.63 -6.87
C VAL A 17 -9.24 26.62 -5.42
N ASP A 18 -10.09 27.57 -5.08
CA ASP A 18 -10.83 27.56 -3.84
C ASP A 18 -12.00 26.57 -3.95
N ILE A 19 -12.07 25.63 -3.02
CA ILE A 19 -13.15 24.64 -2.89
C ILE A 19 -13.95 24.80 -1.59
N GLY A 20 -13.77 25.91 -0.88
CA GLY A 20 -14.48 26.22 0.36
C GLY A 20 -13.98 25.47 1.60
N LYS A 21 -12.71 25.04 1.60
CA LYS A 21 -12.08 24.32 2.73
C LYS A 21 -10.94 25.09 3.42
N GLY A 22 -10.94 26.43 3.28
CA GLY A 22 -9.99 27.32 3.93
C GLY A 22 -8.60 27.38 3.31
N ARG A 23 -8.22 26.38 2.48
CA ARG A 23 -6.97 26.35 1.70
C ARG A 23 -7.27 26.11 0.24
N ASN A 24 -6.53 26.83 -0.61
CA ASN A 24 -6.61 26.59 -2.04
C ASN A 24 -6.09 25.20 -2.38
N ALA A 25 -6.86 24.49 -3.19
CA ALA A 25 -6.47 23.23 -3.79
C ALA A 25 -5.72 23.46 -5.11
N VAL A 26 -5.03 22.46 -5.61
CA VAL A 26 -4.19 22.56 -6.82
C VAL A 26 -4.73 21.67 -7.93
N LEU A 27 -4.96 22.27 -9.10
CA LEU A 27 -5.28 21.59 -10.35
C LEU A 27 -4.10 21.75 -11.32
N TYR A 28 -3.45 20.65 -11.68
CA TYR A 28 -2.36 20.64 -12.65
C TYR A 28 -2.88 20.48 -14.07
N ALA A 29 -2.13 20.97 -15.06
CA ALA A 29 -2.48 20.86 -16.48
C ALA A 29 -2.75 19.42 -16.93
N GLY A 30 -1.98 18.45 -16.42
CA GLY A 30 -2.19 17.02 -16.71
C GLY A 30 -3.49 16.42 -16.14
N GLU A 31 -4.19 17.14 -15.26
CA GLU A 31 -5.46 16.74 -14.66
C GLU A 31 -6.66 17.52 -15.23
N VAL A 32 -6.43 18.38 -16.23
CA VAL A 32 -7.49 19.12 -16.93
C VAL A 32 -8.15 18.22 -17.97
N ASN A 33 -9.47 18.28 -18.05
CA ASN A 33 -10.21 17.64 -19.14
C ASN A 33 -10.18 18.55 -20.37
N TRP A 34 -9.20 18.33 -21.25
CA TRP A 34 -8.97 19.15 -22.44
C TRP A 34 -10.06 18.97 -23.49
N ASP A 35 -10.62 17.76 -23.59
CA ASP A 35 -11.69 17.45 -24.54
C ASP A 35 -12.96 18.22 -24.19
N ALA A 36 -13.34 18.22 -22.91
CA ALA A 36 -14.48 19.00 -22.40
C ALA A 36 -14.25 20.53 -22.52
N ALA A 37 -12.97 20.97 -22.55
CA ALA A 37 -12.61 22.36 -22.78
C ALA A 37 -12.57 22.76 -24.28
N GLY A 38 -12.82 21.80 -25.19
CA GLY A 38 -12.83 22.03 -26.64
C GLY A 38 -11.45 22.23 -27.25
N ILE A 39 -10.37 21.80 -26.57
CA ILE A 39 -8.99 21.88 -27.06
C ILE A 39 -8.65 20.56 -27.79
N SER A 40 -8.31 20.66 -29.06
CA SER A 40 -7.93 19.49 -29.87
C SER A 40 -6.54 18.96 -29.50
N GLU A 41 -6.25 17.68 -29.82
CA GLU A 41 -4.94 17.07 -29.56
C GLU A 41 -3.76 17.79 -30.24
N SER A 42 -4.02 18.52 -31.31
CA SER A 42 -3.03 19.28 -32.07
C SER A 42 -2.70 20.65 -31.47
N GLU A 43 -3.50 21.12 -30.51
CA GLU A 43 -3.30 22.43 -29.88
C GLU A 43 -2.44 22.34 -28.61
N PRO A 44 -1.61 23.39 -28.33
CA PRO A 44 -0.80 23.37 -27.13
C PRO A 44 -1.69 23.40 -25.86
N ARG A 45 -1.57 22.39 -25.03
CA ARG A 45 -2.31 22.21 -23.76
C ARG A 45 -1.77 23.12 -22.67
N LYS A 46 -2.06 24.42 -22.75
CA LYS A 46 -1.65 25.43 -21.77
C LYS A 46 -2.79 25.74 -20.83
N ILE A 47 -2.56 25.65 -19.53
CA ILE A 47 -3.60 25.82 -18.51
C ILE A 47 -4.24 27.22 -18.53
N GLU A 48 -3.46 28.25 -18.84
CA GLU A 48 -3.90 29.63 -18.94
C GLU A 48 -4.83 29.92 -20.14
N THR A 49 -4.93 29.00 -21.11
CA THR A 49 -5.88 29.14 -22.21
C THR A 49 -7.29 28.78 -21.82
N VAL A 50 -7.44 27.85 -20.84
CA VAL A 50 -8.70 27.25 -20.44
C VAL A 50 -9.23 27.82 -19.13
N LEU A 51 -8.33 28.12 -18.18
CA LEU A 51 -8.69 28.60 -16.85
C LEU A 51 -8.27 30.05 -16.66
N LYS A 52 -9.22 30.86 -16.12
CA LYS A 52 -8.98 32.27 -15.77
C LYS A 52 -9.32 32.51 -14.31
N THR A 53 -8.61 33.43 -13.66
CA THR A 53 -8.89 33.85 -12.30
C THR A 53 -10.34 34.31 -12.16
N GLY A 54 -11.02 33.85 -11.10
CA GLY A 54 -12.42 34.12 -10.82
C GLY A 54 -13.41 33.17 -11.51
N GLN A 55 -12.99 32.37 -12.47
CA GLN A 55 -13.83 31.44 -13.20
C GLN A 55 -14.29 30.28 -12.31
N PRO A 56 -15.59 29.89 -12.37
CA PRO A 56 -16.04 28.64 -11.77
C PRO A 56 -15.50 27.44 -12.54
N VAL A 57 -15.11 26.40 -11.81
CA VAL A 57 -14.61 25.15 -12.39
C VAL A 57 -15.13 23.94 -11.62
N LEU A 58 -15.66 22.95 -12.35
CA LEU A 58 -16.06 21.67 -11.76
C LEU A 58 -14.81 20.81 -11.55
N VAL A 59 -14.57 20.39 -10.31
CA VAL A 59 -13.38 19.63 -9.94
C VAL A 59 -13.71 18.52 -8.95
N GLN A 60 -12.92 17.46 -9.02
CA GLN A 60 -12.95 16.35 -8.09
C GLN A 60 -11.64 16.30 -7.30
N VAL A 61 -11.71 16.05 -5.98
CA VAL A 61 -10.54 15.84 -5.15
C VAL A 61 -9.99 14.45 -5.39
N THR A 62 -8.73 14.35 -5.79
CA THR A 62 -8.01 13.08 -6.01
C THR A 62 -7.09 12.71 -4.85
N LYS A 63 -6.65 13.73 -4.08
CA LYS A 63 -5.86 13.54 -2.85
C LYS A 63 -6.25 14.59 -1.84
N ASP A 64 -6.46 14.14 -0.62
CA ASP A 64 -6.72 15.01 0.51
C ASP A 64 -5.53 15.92 0.84
N PRO A 65 -5.77 17.07 1.49
CA PRO A 65 -4.70 17.93 1.94
C PRO A 65 -3.83 17.23 3.00
N ILE A 66 -2.52 17.38 2.90
CA ILE A 66 -1.56 16.80 3.84
C ILE A 66 -0.60 17.88 4.33
N GLY A 67 -0.53 18.10 5.63
CA GLY A 67 0.34 19.11 6.24
C GLY A 67 0.05 20.50 5.68
N GLN A 68 1.05 21.14 5.06
CA GLN A 68 0.92 22.46 4.45
C GLN A 68 0.40 22.43 3.01
N LYS A 69 0.27 21.24 2.39
CA LYS A 69 -0.15 21.09 0.99
C LYS A 69 -1.68 21.07 0.90
N GLY A 70 -2.23 21.86 -0.03
CA GLY A 70 -3.66 21.81 -0.36
C GLY A 70 -4.05 20.51 -1.07
N ALA A 71 -5.36 20.27 -1.17
CA ALA A 71 -5.90 19.11 -1.90
C ALA A 71 -5.46 19.12 -3.36
N ARG A 72 -5.29 17.93 -3.94
CA ARG A 72 -5.04 17.77 -5.38
C ARG A 72 -6.36 17.55 -6.10
N LEU A 73 -6.55 18.25 -7.19
CA LEU A 73 -7.78 18.22 -7.98
C LEU A 73 -7.56 17.61 -9.36
N THR A 74 -8.66 17.13 -9.94
CA THR A 74 -8.78 16.81 -11.36
C THR A 74 -10.10 17.39 -11.90
N SER A 75 -10.15 17.79 -13.14
CA SER A 75 -11.40 18.10 -13.84
C SER A 75 -11.93 16.94 -14.68
N GLN A 76 -11.19 15.83 -14.73
CA GLN A 76 -11.66 14.55 -15.28
C GLN A 76 -12.49 13.83 -14.23
N ILE A 77 -13.78 14.14 -14.19
CA ILE A 77 -14.68 13.57 -13.19
C ILE A 77 -14.83 12.06 -13.41
N SER A 78 -14.76 11.30 -12.33
CA SER A 78 -14.98 9.86 -12.36
C SER A 78 -15.85 9.43 -11.18
N LEU A 79 -16.91 8.69 -11.44
CA LEU A 79 -17.85 8.21 -10.45
C LEU A 79 -17.68 6.72 -10.24
N PRO A 80 -17.09 6.29 -9.10
CA PRO A 80 -16.84 4.87 -8.86
C PRO A 80 -18.11 4.14 -8.44
N GLY A 81 -18.51 3.15 -9.26
CA GLY A 81 -19.51 2.15 -8.92
C GLY A 81 -18.86 0.87 -8.36
N ARG A 82 -19.68 -0.15 -8.22
CA ARG A 82 -19.23 -1.47 -7.77
C ARG A 82 -18.45 -2.18 -8.86
N TYR A 83 -19.02 -2.25 -10.06
CA TYR A 83 -18.49 -3.00 -11.20
C TYR A 83 -17.79 -2.12 -12.21
N VAL A 84 -18.21 -0.87 -12.31
CA VAL A 84 -17.67 0.09 -13.27
C VAL A 84 -17.33 1.44 -12.61
N VAL A 85 -16.46 2.19 -13.28
CA VAL A 85 -16.25 3.61 -12.99
C VAL A 85 -16.80 4.38 -14.18
N TYR A 86 -17.77 5.25 -13.95
CA TYR A 86 -18.37 6.08 -14.98
C TYR A 86 -17.57 7.39 -15.14
N VAL A 87 -17.21 7.74 -16.36
CA VAL A 87 -16.41 8.94 -16.70
C VAL A 87 -17.21 9.80 -17.66
N PRO A 88 -17.93 10.80 -17.17
CA PRO A 88 -18.73 11.69 -18.02
C PRO A 88 -17.86 12.55 -18.92
N GLY A 89 -18.26 12.77 -20.14
CA GLY A 89 -17.55 13.61 -21.12
C GLY A 89 -16.18 13.06 -21.53
N GLY A 90 -15.93 11.77 -21.32
CA GLY A 90 -14.65 11.16 -21.65
C GLY A 90 -14.81 9.97 -22.59
N GLY A 91 -14.11 9.97 -23.72
CA GLY A 91 -13.99 8.82 -24.62
C GLY A 91 -13.16 7.67 -24.05
N MET A 92 -12.87 7.68 -22.76
CA MET A 92 -11.98 6.73 -22.11
C MET A 92 -12.77 5.49 -21.66
N SER A 93 -12.76 4.46 -22.47
CA SER A 93 -13.29 3.14 -22.12
C SER A 93 -12.13 2.16 -21.90
N GLY A 94 -12.08 1.55 -20.73
CA GLY A 94 -11.05 0.59 -20.34
C GLY A 94 -11.64 -0.62 -19.64
N ILE A 95 -11.02 -1.77 -19.83
CA ILE A 95 -11.38 -3.00 -19.08
C ILE A 95 -10.14 -3.46 -18.33
N SER A 96 -10.30 -3.83 -17.06
CA SER A 96 -9.20 -4.32 -16.22
C SER A 96 -8.42 -5.43 -16.93
N LYS A 97 -7.09 -5.25 -17.01
CA LYS A 97 -6.18 -6.24 -17.60
C LYS A 97 -6.07 -7.52 -16.77
N ARG A 98 -6.58 -7.52 -15.53
CA ARG A 98 -6.61 -8.68 -14.63
C ARG A 98 -7.73 -9.68 -14.97
N LEU A 99 -8.72 -9.24 -15.73
CA LEU A 99 -9.81 -10.11 -16.19
C LEU A 99 -9.33 -11.06 -17.30
N PRO A 100 -9.83 -12.32 -17.33
CA PRO A 100 -9.60 -13.24 -18.43
C PRO A 100 -10.04 -12.65 -19.77
N GLU A 101 -9.41 -13.03 -20.86
CA GLU A 101 -9.74 -12.48 -22.20
C GLU A 101 -11.17 -12.78 -22.63
N THR A 102 -11.69 -13.94 -22.25
CA THR A 102 -13.11 -14.31 -22.49
C THR A 102 -14.08 -13.34 -21.82
N GLU A 103 -13.83 -13.01 -20.55
CA GLU A 103 -14.61 -12.04 -19.81
C GLU A 103 -14.46 -10.61 -20.36
N ARG A 104 -13.27 -10.23 -20.75
CA ARG A 104 -13.05 -8.93 -21.37
C ARG A 104 -13.84 -8.75 -22.66
N THR A 105 -13.90 -9.81 -23.48
CA THR A 105 -14.67 -9.82 -24.71
C THR A 105 -16.17 -9.75 -24.44
N ARG A 106 -16.67 -10.53 -23.47
CA ARG A 106 -18.09 -10.52 -23.04
C ARG A 106 -18.49 -9.13 -22.55
N LEU A 107 -17.73 -8.57 -21.61
CA LEU A 107 -17.99 -7.26 -21.01
C LEU A 107 -17.93 -6.13 -22.04
N LYS A 108 -16.99 -6.20 -23.00
CA LYS A 108 -16.90 -5.22 -24.09
C LYS A 108 -18.14 -5.21 -24.96
N ALA A 109 -18.71 -6.39 -25.24
CA ALA A 109 -19.95 -6.52 -26.05
C ALA A 109 -21.15 -5.91 -25.32
N ILE A 110 -21.31 -6.22 -24.02
CA ILE A 110 -22.38 -5.69 -23.17
C ILE A 110 -22.30 -4.16 -23.09
N LEU A 111 -21.14 -3.65 -22.73
CA LEU A 111 -20.95 -2.22 -22.48
C LEU A 111 -21.12 -1.36 -23.74
N LYS A 112 -20.83 -1.90 -24.91
CA LYS A 112 -21.03 -1.17 -26.17
C LYS A 112 -22.49 -0.72 -26.37
N ASN A 113 -23.45 -1.48 -25.85
CA ASN A 113 -24.86 -1.18 -25.94
C ASN A 113 -25.40 -0.33 -24.78
N LEU A 114 -24.68 -0.34 -23.65
CA LEU A 114 -25.12 0.32 -22.41
C LEU A 114 -24.60 1.75 -22.24
N ILE A 115 -23.48 2.07 -22.87
CA ILE A 115 -22.79 3.36 -22.63
C ILE A 115 -23.18 4.36 -23.72
N PRO A 116 -23.63 5.58 -23.34
CA PRO A 116 -23.80 6.68 -24.28
C PRO A 116 -22.46 7.03 -24.95
N GLU A 117 -22.49 7.45 -26.22
CA GLU A 117 -21.29 7.85 -26.99
C GLU A 117 -20.49 8.97 -26.30
N GLU A 118 -21.14 9.78 -25.48
CA GLU A 118 -20.56 10.92 -24.77
C GLU A 118 -19.90 10.56 -23.42
N ALA A 119 -19.93 9.28 -23.01
CA ALA A 119 -19.40 8.84 -21.73
C ALA A 119 -18.39 7.71 -21.89
N GLY A 120 -17.38 7.69 -21.01
CA GLY A 120 -16.46 6.58 -20.87
C GLY A 120 -16.81 5.70 -19.66
N VAL A 121 -16.37 4.45 -19.71
CA VAL A 121 -16.51 3.52 -18.59
C VAL A 121 -15.23 2.71 -18.40
N ILE A 122 -14.78 2.60 -17.16
CA ILE A 122 -13.66 1.73 -16.79
C ILE A 122 -14.23 0.53 -16.02
N VAL A 123 -14.08 -0.66 -16.57
CA VAL A 123 -14.56 -1.91 -15.94
C VAL A 123 -13.58 -2.37 -14.89
N ARG A 124 -14.10 -2.63 -13.69
CA ARG A 124 -13.34 -3.13 -12.55
C ARG A 124 -13.24 -4.66 -12.58
N THR A 125 -12.29 -5.21 -11.83
CA THR A 125 -12.16 -6.67 -11.66
C THR A 125 -13.38 -7.32 -11.01
N ALA A 126 -14.12 -6.57 -10.21
CA ALA A 126 -15.36 -7.03 -9.58
C ALA A 126 -16.50 -7.34 -10.58
N ALA A 127 -16.35 -6.96 -11.85
CA ALA A 127 -17.32 -7.25 -12.91
C ALA A 127 -17.18 -8.65 -13.50
N GLU A 128 -16.23 -9.47 -13.03
CA GLU A 128 -16.06 -10.85 -13.49
C GLU A 128 -17.31 -11.69 -13.16
N GLY A 129 -17.88 -12.35 -14.16
CA GLY A 129 -19.06 -13.20 -13.99
C GLY A 129 -20.38 -12.48 -13.69
N VAL A 130 -20.40 -11.16 -13.59
CA VAL A 130 -21.58 -10.36 -13.25
C VAL A 130 -22.60 -10.36 -14.40
N SER A 131 -23.89 -10.37 -14.04
CA SER A 131 -24.99 -10.33 -15.01
C SER A 131 -25.04 -9.00 -15.79
N GLU A 132 -25.67 -9.02 -16.97
CA GLU A 132 -25.89 -7.79 -17.75
C GLU A 132 -26.85 -6.83 -17.03
N GLU A 133 -27.82 -7.36 -16.27
CA GLU A 133 -28.78 -6.59 -15.50
C GLU A 133 -28.09 -5.80 -14.37
N ASP A 134 -27.15 -6.42 -13.63
CA ASP A 134 -26.40 -5.77 -12.56
C ASP A 134 -25.47 -4.67 -13.10
N LEU A 135 -24.82 -4.94 -14.25
CA LEU A 135 -23.99 -3.95 -14.93
C LEU A 135 -24.82 -2.77 -15.40
N THR A 136 -26.01 -3.05 -15.97
CA THR A 136 -26.95 -2.01 -16.42
C THR A 136 -27.42 -1.15 -15.25
N SER A 137 -27.75 -1.77 -14.13
CA SER A 137 -28.17 -1.08 -12.90
C SER A 137 -27.05 -0.18 -12.36
N ASP A 138 -25.81 -0.67 -12.33
CA ASP A 138 -24.67 0.13 -11.85
C ASP A 138 -24.40 1.35 -12.75
N VAL A 139 -24.43 1.17 -14.08
CA VAL A 139 -24.27 2.26 -15.06
C VAL A 139 -25.41 3.28 -14.96
N ALA A 140 -26.66 2.82 -14.89
CA ALA A 140 -27.83 3.69 -14.81
C ALA A 140 -27.81 4.56 -13.53
N ARG A 141 -27.43 3.96 -12.41
CA ARG A 141 -27.28 4.65 -11.13
C ARG A 141 -26.19 5.73 -11.20
N LEU A 142 -25.03 5.40 -11.75
CA LEU A 142 -23.90 6.35 -11.86
C LEU A 142 -24.23 7.49 -12.84
N LYS A 143 -24.98 7.19 -13.89
CA LYS A 143 -25.49 8.21 -14.81
C LYS A 143 -26.46 9.15 -14.11
N ALA A 144 -27.43 8.63 -13.39
CA ALA A 144 -28.38 9.45 -12.62
C ALA A 144 -27.67 10.35 -11.59
N GLN A 145 -26.62 9.81 -10.92
CA GLN A 145 -25.78 10.58 -10.03
C GLN A 145 -25.04 11.72 -10.75
N TRP A 146 -24.52 11.43 -11.94
CA TRP A 146 -23.89 12.47 -12.76
C TRP A 146 -24.88 13.56 -13.19
N ASP A 147 -26.05 13.16 -13.64
CA ASP A 147 -27.10 14.09 -14.09
C ASP A 147 -27.52 15.04 -12.94
N ASP A 148 -27.62 14.54 -11.71
CA ASP A 148 -27.87 15.37 -10.51
C ASP A 148 -26.72 16.35 -10.23
N ILE A 149 -25.47 15.88 -10.29
CA ILE A 149 -24.29 16.74 -10.11
C ILE A 149 -24.25 17.82 -11.19
N TYR A 150 -24.47 17.44 -12.44
CA TYR A 150 -24.44 18.35 -13.58
C TYR A 150 -25.56 19.39 -13.49
N ALA A 151 -26.77 18.99 -13.14
CA ALA A 151 -27.90 19.90 -12.94
C ALA A 151 -27.58 20.96 -11.85
N LYS A 152 -26.90 20.57 -10.76
CA LYS A 152 -26.44 21.49 -9.73
C LYS A 152 -25.40 22.50 -10.26
N THR A 153 -24.54 22.12 -11.22
CA THR A 153 -23.58 23.08 -11.82
C THR A 153 -24.28 24.14 -12.66
N GLN A 154 -25.41 23.83 -13.24
CA GLN A 154 -26.19 24.75 -14.08
C GLN A 154 -27.12 25.68 -13.26
N ASN A 155 -27.30 25.39 -11.98
CA ASN A 155 -28.18 26.15 -11.12
C ASN A 155 -27.45 27.38 -10.57
N THR A 156 -27.89 28.56 -10.94
CA THR A 156 -27.32 29.85 -10.54
C THR A 156 -27.38 30.13 -9.04
N ASN A 157 -28.19 29.39 -8.27
CA ASN A 157 -28.24 29.49 -6.80
C ASN A 157 -27.01 28.88 -6.12
N PHE A 158 -26.21 28.03 -6.82
CA PHE A 158 -24.98 27.47 -6.30
C PHE A 158 -23.81 28.42 -6.61
N ASN A 159 -23.46 29.26 -5.66
CA ASN A 159 -22.29 30.16 -5.78
C ASN A 159 -21.00 29.41 -5.40
N PRO A 160 -20.01 29.31 -6.31
CA PRO A 160 -18.71 28.75 -5.97
C PRO A 160 -17.99 29.57 -4.87
N PRO A 161 -17.28 28.94 -3.96
CA PRO A 161 -17.01 27.50 -3.86
C PRO A 161 -18.11 26.71 -3.11
N VAL A 162 -18.58 25.59 -3.69
CA VAL A 162 -19.61 24.74 -3.08
C VAL A 162 -19.36 23.25 -3.36
N ALA A 163 -19.65 22.40 -2.38
CA ALA A 163 -19.65 20.95 -2.55
C ALA A 163 -20.96 20.52 -3.25
N LEU A 164 -20.84 19.83 -4.37
CA LEU A 164 -21.99 19.31 -5.13
C LEU A 164 -22.30 17.86 -4.78
N TYR A 165 -21.26 17.10 -4.49
CA TYR A 165 -21.33 15.70 -4.08
C TYR A 165 -20.19 15.38 -3.13
N GLN A 166 -20.48 14.58 -2.14
CA GLN A 166 -19.49 14.09 -1.20
C GLN A 166 -19.46 12.55 -1.27
N GLU A 167 -18.27 11.98 -1.33
CA GLU A 167 -18.12 10.54 -1.30
C GLU A 167 -18.71 9.97 0.00
N PRO A 168 -19.35 8.78 -0.04
CA PRO A 168 -19.87 8.12 1.15
C PRO A 168 -18.78 7.89 2.20
N ASP A 169 -19.20 7.67 3.44
CA ASP A 169 -18.33 7.38 4.55
C ASP A 169 -17.38 6.20 4.25
N LEU A 170 -16.26 6.15 4.98
CA LEU A 170 -15.23 5.14 4.80
C LEU A 170 -15.78 3.71 4.89
N ALA A 171 -16.69 3.45 5.83
CA ALA A 171 -17.33 2.15 5.98
C ALA A 171 -18.06 1.71 4.69
N VAL A 172 -18.83 2.62 4.11
CA VAL A 172 -19.57 2.38 2.87
C VAL A 172 -18.63 2.18 1.69
N ARG A 173 -17.52 2.94 1.62
CA ARG A 173 -16.48 2.74 0.58
C ARG A 173 -15.81 1.38 0.68
N VAL A 174 -15.47 0.95 1.89
CA VAL A 174 -14.88 -0.37 2.14
C VAL A 174 -15.84 -1.47 1.71
N ILE A 175 -17.11 -1.36 2.03
CA ILE A 175 -18.14 -2.31 1.61
C ILE A 175 -18.25 -2.35 0.09
N ARG A 176 -18.32 -1.21 -0.58
CA ARG A 176 -18.38 -1.12 -2.05
C ARG A 176 -17.18 -1.79 -2.73
N ASP A 177 -15.99 -1.56 -2.19
CA ASP A 177 -14.74 -1.92 -2.86
C ASP A 177 -14.18 -3.28 -2.45
N ILE A 178 -14.51 -3.76 -1.25
CA ILE A 178 -13.90 -4.96 -0.65
C ILE A 178 -14.92 -6.06 -0.42
N PHE A 179 -16.13 -5.74 0.11
CA PHE A 179 -17.12 -6.75 0.46
C PHE A 179 -17.71 -7.39 -0.79
N ASN A 180 -17.50 -8.70 -0.93
CA ASN A 180 -17.93 -9.50 -2.08
C ASN A 180 -18.44 -10.88 -1.63
N GLU A 181 -18.69 -11.77 -2.57
CA GLU A 181 -19.20 -13.12 -2.32
C GLU A 181 -18.26 -14.03 -1.53
N ASP A 182 -16.95 -13.75 -1.55
CA ASP A 182 -15.94 -14.51 -0.80
C ASP A 182 -16.07 -14.34 0.72
N PHE A 183 -16.72 -13.25 1.17
CA PHE A 183 -16.97 -13.02 2.58
C PHE A 183 -18.12 -13.88 3.10
N ARG A 184 -17.90 -14.52 4.22
CA ARG A 184 -18.92 -15.32 4.90
C ARG A 184 -20.06 -14.45 5.41
N LYS A 185 -19.72 -13.33 6.07
CA LYS A 185 -20.69 -12.39 6.66
C LYS A 185 -20.07 -11.01 6.93
N LEU A 186 -20.92 -10.02 7.03
CA LEU A 186 -20.63 -8.68 7.52
C LEU A 186 -21.46 -8.44 8.78
N THR A 187 -20.81 -8.32 9.92
CA THR A 187 -21.48 -8.05 11.20
C THR A 187 -21.36 -6.58 11.54
N VAL A 188 -22.48 -5.94 11.85
CA VAL A 188 -22.55 -4.47 12.09
C VAL A 188 -23.13 -4.21 13.46
N GLN A 189 -22.44 -3.35 14.23
CA GLN A 189 -22.91 -2.85 15.54
C GLN A 189 -23.27 -1.36 15.43
N GLY A 190 -24.32 -0.97 16.15
CA GLY A 190 -24.85 0.40 16.16
C GLY A 190 -26.00 0.60 15.17
N ALA A 191 -26.99 1.40 15.59
CA ALA A 191 -28.19 1.63 14.79
C ALA A 191 -27.88 2.42 13.52
N THR A 192 -27.16 3.53 13.65
CA THR A 192 -26.79 4.39 12.51
C THR A 192 -25.99 3.63 11.45
N ALA A 193 -24.93 2.92 11.87
CA ALA A 193 -24.11 2.13 10.95
C ALA A 193 -24.93 1.02 10.30
N TRP A 194 -25.85 0.38 11.05
CA TRP A 194 -26.74 -0.63 10.50
C TRP A 194 -27.64 -0.07 9.39
N ASP A 195 -28.28 1.06 9.65
CA ASP A 195 -29.20 1.69 8.70
C ASP A 195 -28.46 2.18 7.44
N GLU A 196 -27.28 2.76 7.59
CA GLU A 196 -26.44 3.19 6.48
C GLU A 196 -25.98 2.01 5.62
N VAL A 197 -25.43 0.95 6.23
CA VAL A 197 -24.92 -0.22 5.55
C VAL A 197 -26.02 -0.98 4.83
N THR A 198 -27.16 -1.22 5.49
CA THR A 198 -28.29 -1.95 4.90
C THR A 198 -28.95 -1.18 3.78
N SER A 199 -29.15 0.12 3.95
CA SER A 199 -29.69 0.98 2.89
C SER A 199 -28.76 1.01 1.68
N TYR A 200 -27.46 1.13 1.90
CA TYR A 200 -26.47 1.17 0.84
C TYR A 200 -26.38 -0.16 0.08
N LEU A 201 -26.26 -1.28 0.80
CA LEU A 201 -26.19 -2.60 0.15
C LEU A 201 -27.50 -3.01 -0.50
N GLY A 202 -28.64 -2.69 0.10
CA GLY A 202 -29.94 -2.91 -0.51
C GLY A 202 -30.10 -2.21 -1.86
N PHE A 203 -29.41 -1.09 -2.05
CA PHE A 203 -29.43 -0.33 -3.30
C PHE A 203 -28.36 -0.77 -4.30
N ILE A 204 -27.16 -1.16 -3.85
CA ILE A 204 -26.01 -1.43 -4.75
C ILE A 204 -25.79 -2.92 -5.02
N ALA A 205 -26.07 -3.77 -4.03
CA ALA A 205 -25.79 -5.20 -4.07
C ALA A 205 -26.81 -5.98 -3.25
N PRO A 206 -28.07 -6.02 -3.70
CA PRO A 206 -29.16 -6.69 -2.98
C PRO A 206 -28.83 -8.15 -2.63
N GLU A 207 -28.07 -8.84 -3.49
CA GLU A 207 -27.63 -10.23 -3.33
C GLU A 207 -26.76 -10.42 -2.08
N LEU A 208 -26.02 -9.41 -1.64
CA LEU A 208 -25.19 -9.47 -0.45
C LEU A 208 -25.93 -9.13 0.85
N THR A 209 -27.16 -8.68 0.78
CA THR A 209 -27.94 -8.33 1.97
C THR A 209 -28.17 -9.52 2.89
N THR A 210 -28.22 -10.74 2.33
CA THR A 210 -28.34 -12.00 3.09
C THR A 210 -27.12 -12.32 3.94
N LYS A 211 -25.99 -11.69 3.67
CA LYS A 211 -24.73 -11.86 4.41
C LYS A 211 -24.52 -10.81 5.50
N ILE A 212 -25.46 -9.87 5.68
CA ILE A 212 -25.38 -8.85 6.70
C ILE A 212 -26.04 -9.34 7.97
N GLU A 213 -25.35 -9.24 9.10
CA GLU A 213 -25.89 -9.55 10.41
C GLU A 213 -25.79 -8.35 11.34
N LYS A 214 -26.89 -8.03 12.03
CA LYS A 214 -26.85 -7.08 13.12
C LYS A 214 -26.25 -7.72 14.35
N TYR A 215 -25.25 -7.08 14.95
CA TYR A 215 -24.71 -7.55 16.22
C TYR A 215 -25.73 -7.36 17.33
N THR A 216 -26.06 -8.47 18.03
CA THR A 216 -27.08 -8.51 19.09
C THR A 216 -26.48 -8.78 20.48
N GLY A 217 -25.15 -8.88 20.57
CA GLY A 217 -24.44 -9.05 21.84
C GLY A 217 -24.59 -7.82 22.75
N THR A 218 -24.35 -8.01 24.05
CA THR A 218 -24.39 -6.95 25.06
C THR A 218 -23.07 -6.20 25.21
N GLY A 219 -21.99 -6.75 24.62
CA GLY A 219 -20.64 -6.18 24.66
C GLY A 219 -20.29 -5.36 23.43
N ASP A 220 -19.00 -5.15 23.26
CA ASP A 220 -18.44 -4.54 22.07
C ASP A 220 -18.07 -5.60 21.04
N LEU A 221 -18.51 -5.41 19.79
CA LEU A 221 -18.23 -6.30 18.68
C LEU A 221 -16.73 -6.54 18.47
N PHE A 222 -15.92 -5.49 18.59
CA PHE A 222 -14.48 -5.60 18.37
C PHE A 222 -13.79 -6.39 19.49
N ALA A 223 -14.27 -6.23 20.74
CA ALA A 223 -13.80 -7.03 21.86
C ALA A 223 -14.16 -8.53 21.70
N ASP A 224 -15.42 -8.82 21.34
CA ASP A 224 -15.90 -10.20 21.16
C ASP A 224 -15.16 -10.96 20.04
N PHE A 225 -14.82 -10.26 18.97
CA PHE A 225 -14.01 -10.81 17.87
C PHE A 225 -12.50 -10.62 18.06
N ARG A 226 -12.07 -10.12 19.24
CA ARG A 226 -10.66 -9.87 19.57
C ARG A 226 -9.93 -8.98 18.58
N VAL A 227 -10.64 -8.03 17.98
CA VAL A 227 -10.08 -7.11 16.98
C VAL A 227 -9.07 -6.15 17.61
N GLU A 228 -9.35 -5.67 18.84
CA GLU A 228 -8.43 -4.79 19.56
C GLU A 228 -7.09 -5.44 19.86
N GLU A 229 -7.08 -6.72 20.25
CA GLU A 229 -5.85 -7.47 20.46
C GLU A 229 -5.06 -7.64 19.16
N GLN A 230 -5.75 -7.86 18.05
CA GLN A 230 -5.12 -7.97 16.74
C GLN A 230 -4.56 -6.62 16.28
N LEU A 231 -5.25 -5.51 16.55
CA LEU A 231 -4.76 -4.16 16.29
C LEU A 231 -3.54 -3.84 17.15
N ALA A 232 -3.59 -4.12 18.46
CA ALA A 232 -2.45 -3.92 19.35
C ALA A 232 -1.22 -4.68 18.84
N LYS A 233 -1.38 -5.93 18.42
CA LYS A 233 -0.31 -6.72 17.81
C LYS A 233 0.16 -6.13 16.47
N ALA A 234 -0.73 -5.53 15.69
CA ALA A 234 -0.38 -4.89 14.42
C ALA A 234 0.38 -3.57 14.59
N PHE A 235 0.39 -2.96 15.79
CA PHE A 235 1.20 -1.80 16.11
C PHE A 235 2.63 -2.14 16.54
N ASP A 236 2.88 -3.42 16.91
CA ASP A 236 4.21 -3.82 17.35
C ASP A 236 5.26 -3.62 16.26
N ARG A 237 6.40 -3.06 16.66
CA ARG A 237 7.56 -2.91 15.78
C ARG A 237 8.09 -4.26 15.31
N LYS A 238 8.05 -5.27 16.19
CA LYS A 238 8.58 -6.62 15.95
C LYS A 238 7.45 -7.59 15.59
N VAL A 239 7.66 -8.35 14.53
CA VAL A 239 6.75 -9.40 14.06
C VAL A 239 7.47 -10.74 14.10
N TYR A 240 6.88 -11.72 14.77
CA TYR A 240 7.48 -13.06 14.89
C TYR A 240 7.04 -13.94 13.73
N LEU A 241 7.99 -14.71 13.20
CA LEU A 241 7.76 -15.71 12.18
C LEU A 241 7.41 -17.08 12.84
N PRO A 242 6.67 -17.95 12.13
CA PRO A 242 6.28 -19.26 12.67
C PRO A 242 7.46 -20.14 13.10
N SER A 243 8.58 -20.07 12.39
CA SER A 243 9.81 -20.82 12.69
C SER A 243 10.61 -20.29 13.88
N GLY A 244 10.29 -19.09 14.37
CA GLY A 244 11.02 -18.42 15.46
C GLY A 244 11.92 -17.28 15.02
N GLY A 245 12.01 -17.01 13.73
CA GLY A 245 12.58 -15.79 13.18
C GLY A 245 11.72 -14.56 13.49
N SER A 246 12.14 -13.39 13.07
CA SER A 246 11.38 -12.16 13.30
C SER A 246 11.70 -11.08 12.27
N LEU A 247 10.74 -10.19 12.07
CA LEU A 247 10.89 -8.95 11.33
C LEU A 247 10.93 -7.78 12.30
N VAL A 248 11.70 -6.76 11.98
CA VAL A 248 11.63 -5.44 12.62
C VAL A 248 11.23 -4.44 11.55
N ILE A 249 10.12 -3.73 11.77
CA ILE A 249 9.56 -2.80 10.80
C ILE A 249 9.68 -1.39 11.36
N ASP A 250 10.50 -0.57 10.72
CA ASP A 250 10.74 0.81 11.10
C ASP A 250 10.37 1.78 9.98
N ARG A 251 10.03 2.98 10.39
CA ARG A 251 9.79 4.09 9.49
C ARG A 251 10.86 5.15 9.67
N THR A 252 11.45 5.55 8.56
CA THR A 252 12.26 6.78 8.46
C THR A 252 11.37 7.93 7.97
N GLU A 253 11.94 9.11 7.77
CA GLU A 253 11.20 10.24 7.21
C GLU A 253 10.59 9.93 5.81
N ALA A 254 11.32 9.21 4.96
CA ALA A 254 10.94 8.99 3.55
C ALA A 254 10.69 7.52 3.18
N MET A 255 11.13 6.57 4.00
CA MET A 255 11.15 5.14 3.67
C MET A 255 10.62 4.29 4.81
N ILE A 256 10.17 3.09 4.46
CA ILE A 256 9.96 1.98 5.39
C ILE A 256 11.16 1.05 5.28
N VAL A 257 11.72 0.65 6.41
CA VAL A 257 12.83 -0.31 6.48
C VAL A 257 12.35 -1.54 7.22
N ILE A 258 12.62 -2.71 6.66
CA ILE A 258 12.24 -4.01 7.24
C ILE A 258 13.50 -4.85 7.35
N ASP A 259 13.88 -5.17 8.57
CA ASP A 259 15.02 -6.01 8.92
C ASP A 259 14.54 -7.44 9.23
N VAL A 260 15.19 -8.45 8.65
CA VAL A 260 14.86 -9.86 8.80
C VAL A 260 15.89 -10.54 9.69
N ASN A 261 15.42 -11.19 10.76
CA ASN A 261 16.27 -11.87 11.74
C ASN A 261 15.88 -13.34 11.89
N THR A 262 16.86 -14.25 12.02
CA THR A 262 16.61 -15.67 12.30
C THR A 262 16.11 -15.91 13.72
N GLY A 263 16.45 -15.00 14.67
CA GLY A 263 16.08 -15.17 16.08
C GLY A 263 16.60 -16.51 16.65
N LYS A 264 15.67 -17.32 17.14
CA LYS A 264 15.95 -18.67 17.67
C LYS A 264 15.84 -19.78 16.60
N PHE A 265 15.62 -19.43 15.35
CA PHE A 265 15.52 -20.39 14.27
C PHE A 265 16.91 -20.91 13.89
N ILE A 266 17.21 -22.15 14.27
CA ILE A 266 18.50 -22.81 14.03
C ILE A 266 18.42 -23.94 12.98
N GLY A 267 17.25 -24.10 12.34
CA GLY A 267 17.01 -25.20 11.38
C GLY A 267 16.89 -26.57 12.03
N LYS A 268 16.42 -27.53 11.27
CA LYS A 268 16.39 -28.95 11.68
C LYS A 268 17.37 -29.74 10.82
N GLY A 269 18.67 -29.64 11.11
CA GLY A 269 19.70 -30.43 10.40
C GLY A 269 19.80 -30.01 8.93
N GLY A 270 20.61 -29.08 8.61
CA GLY A 270 20.90 -28.56 7.28
C GLY A 270 22.13 -27.66 7.37
N ASN A 271 22.52 -27.07 6.27
CA ASN A 271 23.57 -26.06 6.29
C ASN A 271 22.96 -24.67 6.62
N LEU A 272 23.82 -23.71 6.91
CA LEU A 272 23.45 -22.33 7.22
C LEU A 272 22.62 -21.71 6.08
N GLU A 273 23.02 -21.93 4.85
CA GLU A 273 22.35 -21.39 3.64
C GLU A 273 20.90 -21.86 3.54
N GLU A 274 20.63 -23.14 3.80
CA GLU A 274 19.28 -23.68 3.79
C GLU A 274 18.41 -23.08 4.91
N THR A 275 18.98 -22.91 6.10
CA THR A 275 18.30 -22.30 7.25
C THR A 275 17.93 -20.85 6.95
N VAL A 276 18.87 -20.07 6.43
CA VAL A 276 18.67 -18.67 6.04
C VAL A 276 17.61 -18.56 4.95
N THR A 277 17.69 -19.39 3.92
CA THR A 277 16.73 -19.38 2.81
C THR A 277 15.30 -19.66 3.29
N LYS A 278 15.12 -20.66 4.17
CA LYS A 278 13.80 -20.95 4.76
C LYS A 278 13.26 -19.77 5.57
N ASN A 279 14.10 -19.17 6.41
CA ASN A 279 13.71 -18.00 7.18
C ASN A 279 13.31 -16.83 6.27
N ASN A 280 14.08 -16.56 5.23
CA ASN A 280 13.80 -15.51 4.26
C ASN A 280 12.52 -15.75 3.46
N LEU A 281 12.18 -17.00 3.13
CA LEU A 281 10.93 -17.36 2.48
C LEU A 281 9.73 -17.09 3.39
N GLU A 282 9.79 -17.47 4.67
CA GLU A 282 8.75 -17.12 5.65
C GLU A 282 8.64 -15.60 5.84
N ALA A 283 9.79 -14.93 5.89
CA ALA A 283 9.86 -13.47 5.97
C ALA A 283 9.17 -12.80 4.79
N ALA A 284 9.42 -13.26 3.55
CA ALA A 284 8.81 -12.72 2.35
C ALA A 284 7.27 -12.82 2.38
N GLU A 285 6.72 -13.94 2.86
CA GLU A 285 5.28 -14.12 3.03
C GLU A 285 4.70 -13.15 4.07
N GLU A 286 5.36 -13.05 5.23
CA GLU A 286 4.91 -12.20 6.31
C GLU A 286 5.05 -10.72 5.96
N ILE A 287 6.12 -10.31 5.29
CA ILE A 287 6.30 -8.94 4.80
C ILE A 287 5.13 -8.54 3.88
N ALA A 288 4.77 -9.36 2.91
CA ALA A 288 3.64 -9.09 2.03
C ALA A 288 2.32 -8.95 2.81
N ARG A 289 2.14 -9.74 3.89
CA ARG A 289 0.99 -9.65 4.80
C ARG A 289 1.00 -8.34 5.59
N GLN A 290 2.14 -7.95 6.16
CA GLN A 290 2.29 -6.74 6.95
C GLN A 290 2.17 -5.47 6.11
N LEU A 291 2.67 -5.46 4.88
CA LEU A 291 2.50 -4.35 3.94
C LEU A 291 1.01 -4.05 3.69
N ARG A 292 0.18 -5.10 3.57
CA ARG A 292 -1.28 -4.96 3.39
C ARG A 292 -1.98 -4.59 4.69
N LEU A 293 -1.68 -5.27 5.79
CA LEU A 293 -2.34 -5.09 7.09
C LEU A 293 -2.16 -3.66 7.62
N ARG A 294 -0.94 -3.14 7.54
CA ARG A 294 -0.58 -1.82 8.06
C ARG A 294 -0.69 -0.71 7.01
N ASP A 295 -1.07 -1.05 5.77
CA ASP A 295 -1.02 -0.18 4.58
C ASP A 295 0.31 0.56 4.43
N LEU A 296 1.41 -0.18 4.61
CA LEU A 296 2.75 0.36 4.44
C LEU A 296 3.02 0.62 2.96
N GLY A 297 3.58 1.77 2.64
CA GLY A 297 3.86 2.15 1.25
C GLY A 297 4.78 3.36 1.12
N GLY A 298 5.01 3.77 -0.10
CA GLY A 298 6.12 4.62 -0.49
C GLY A 298 7.31 3.77 -0.91
N ILE A 299 8.51 4.19 -0.58
CA ILE A 299 9.74 3.40 -0.75
C ILE A 299 9.85 2.45 0.43
N VAL A 300 10.04 1.16 0.15
CA VAL A 300 10.26 0.11 1.15
C VAL A 300 11.59 -0.56 0.83
N VAL A 301 12.45 -0.66 1.84
CA VAL A 301 13.72 -1.39 1.78
C VAL A 301 13.63 -2.58 2.72
N ILE A 302 13.90 -3.76 2.21
CA ILE A 302 13.88 -4.99 2.97
C ILE A 302 15.32 -5.52 3.02
N ASP A 303 15.79 -5.80 4.23
CA ASP A 303 17.09 -6.39 4.50
C ASP A 303 16.89 -7.87 4.82
N PHE A 304 17.00 -8.71 3.79
CA PHE A 304 16.98 -10.16 3.96
C PHE A 304 18.33 -10.63 4.46
N ILE A 305 18.35 -11.74 5.20
CA ILE A 305 19.60 -12.33 5.63
C ILE A 305 20.39 -12.77 4.40
N ASP A 306 21.68 -12.50 4.40
CA ASP A 306 22.58 -12.78 3.29
C ASP A 306 22.49 -14.23 2.80
N MET A 307 22.33 -14.40 1.49
CA MET A 307 22.31 -15.70 0.80
C MET A 307 23.44 -15.74 -0.22
N ILE A 308 24.25 -16.77 -0.15
CA ILE A 308 25.40 -16.95 -1.04
C ILE A 308 24.92 -17.32 -2.45
N LEU A 309 23.96 -18.25 -2.54
CA LEU A 309 23.48 -18.77 -3.81
C LEU A 309 22.47 -17.82 -4.48
N GLU A 310 22.74 -17.45 -5.72
CA GLU A 310 21.85 -16.60 -6.52
C GLU A 310 20.45 -17.23 -6.69
N SER A 311 20.38 -18.54 -6.90
CA SER A 311 19.13 -19.28 -6.98
C SER A 311 18.24 -19.12 -5.74
N ASN A 312 18.84 -18.99 -4.55
CA ASN A 312 18.10 -18.78 -3.31
C ASN A 312 17.56 -17.34 -3.23
N ARG A 313 18.36 -16.36 -3.66
CA ARG A 313 17.92 -14.96 -3.76
C ARG A 313 16.74 -14.82 -4.72
N GLU A 314 16.82 -15.44 -5.90
CA GLU A 314 15.71 -15.47 -6.85
C GLU A 314 14.45 -16.16 -6.30
N MET A 315 14.62 -17.24 -5.55
CA MET A 315 13.51 -17.97 -4.92
C MET A 315 12.77 -17.08 -3.90
N VAL A 316 13.50 -16.36 -3.06
CA VAL A 316 12.93 -15.42 -2.07
C VAL A 316 12.22 -14.26 -2.76
N LEU A 317 12.85 -13.68 -3.80
CA LEU A 317 12.22 -12.60 -4.59
C LEU A 317 10.92 -13.07 -5.24
N ARG A 318 10.94 -14.24 -5.88
CA ARG A 318 9.75 -14.84 -6.50
C ARG A 318 8.65 -15.04 -5.48
N ARG A 319 8.98 -15.54 -4.28
CA ARG A 319 8.01 -15.73 -3.20
C ARG A 319 7.39 -14.42 -2.76
N LEU A 320 8.19 -13.37 -2.60
CA LEU A 320 7.69 -12.04 -2.26
C LEU A 320 6.71 -11.52 -3.33
N VAL A 321 7.08 -11.61 -4.60
CA VAL A 321 6.24 -11.16 -5.73
C VAL A 321 4.94 -11.97 -5.81
N GLU A 322 4.99 -13.29 -5.64
CA GLU A 322 3.80 -14.16 -5.59
C GLU A 322 2.83 -13.74 -4.48
N CYS A 323 3.36 -13.49 -3.28
CA CYS A 323 2.53 -13.06 -2.14
C CYS A 323 1.96 -11.65 -2.33
N LEU A 324 2.69 -10.77 -3.01
CA LEU A 324 2.22 -9.43 -3.40
C LEU A 324 1.20 -9.48 -4.54
N GLY A 325 1.12 -10.55 -5.31
CA GLY A 325 0.12 -10.74 -6.38
C GLY A 325 -1.33 -10.63 -5.87
N ARG A 326 -1.57 -10.90 -4.58
CA ARG A 326 -2.87 -10.70 -3.91
C ARG A 326 -3.13 -9.27 -3.46
N ASP A 327 -2.12 -8.40 -3.54
CA ASP A 327 -2.26 -6.99 -3.20
C ASP A 327 -2.91 -6.24 -4.39
N ARG A 328 -3.99 -5.53 -4.13
CA ARG A 328 -4.70 -4.74 -5.14
C ARG A 328 -4.03 -3.40 -5.44
N THR A 329 -2.98 -3.06 -4.72
CA THR A 329 -2.24 -1.80 -4.91
C THR A 329 -1.16 -1.94 -5.97
N LYS A 330 -0.84 -0.84 -6.64
CA LYS A 330 0.29 -0.80 -7.58
C LYS A 330 1.59 -0.87 -6.79
N HIS A 331 2.44 -1.83 -7.12
CA HIS A 331 3.76 -2.01 -6.55
C HIS A 331 4.78 -2.36 -7.64
N GLN A 332 6.04 -2.10 -7.35
CA GLN A 332 7.18 -2.48 -8.19
C GLN A 332 8.27 -2.99 -7.25
N VAL A 333 8.85 -4.14 -7.57
CA VAL A 333 9.90 -4.79 -6.79
C VAL A 333 11.16 -4.85 -7.66
N ALA A 334 12.30 -4.41 -7.11
CA ALA A 334 13.60 -4.56 -7.74
C ALA A 334 14.23 -5.92 -7.39
N GLU A 335 15.28 -6.28 -8.10
CA GLU A 335 16.04 -7.51 -7.82
C GLU A 335 16.68 -7.49 -6.43
N VAL A 336 16.91 -8.69 -5.86
CA VAL A 336 17.69 -8.84 -4.63
C VAL A 336 19.16 -8.56 -4.94
N THR A 337 19.73 -7.59 -4.22
CA THR A 337 21.17 -7.30 -4.34
C THR A 337 22.03 -8.43 -3.78
N SER A 338 23.32 -8.42 -4.10
CA SER A 338 24.29 -9.38 -3.52
C SER A 338 24.37 -9.35 -2.00
N LEU A 339 23.97 -8.22 -1.39
CA LEU A 339 23.91 -8.00 0.06
C LEU A 339 22.52 -8.29 0.66
N GLY A 340 21.65 -9.03 -0.02
CA GLY A 340 20.32 -9.38 0.51
C GLY A 340 19.26 -8.28 0.46
N LEU A 341 19.60 -7.05 0.05
CA LEU A 341 18.66 -5.94 0.03
C LEU A 341 17.68 -6.04 -1.13
N VAL A 342 16.40 -5.83 -0.83
CA VAL A 342 15.33 -5.63 -1.82
C VAL A 342 14.75 -4.23 -1.67
N GLN A 343 14.71 -3.50 -2.76
CA GLN A 343 14.03 -2.23 -2.85
C GLN A 343 12.70 -2.39 -3.58
N MET A 344 11.64 -1.85 -3.02
CA MET A 344 10.34 -1.82 -3.69
C MET A 344 9.61 -0.50 -3.48
N THR A 345 8.65 -0.24 -4.34
CA THR A 345 7.68 0.85 -4.15
C THR A 345 6.28 0.28 -4.09
N ARG A 346 5.45 0.80 -3.20
CA ARG A 346 4.05 0.41 -3.07
C ARG A 346 3.16 1.64 -2.91
N LYS A 347 2.07 1.72 -3.68
CA LYS A 347 1.07 2.77 -3.51
C LYS A 347 0.25 2.48 -2.24
N ARG A 348 0.06 3.47 -1.38
CA ARG A 348 -0.87 3.36 -0.24
C ARG A 348 -2.32 3.41 -0.71
N VAL A 349 -3.20 2.69 0.00
CA VAL A 349 -4.64 2.76 -0.23
C VAL A 349 -5.23 3.99 0.44
N GLY A 350 -4.76 4.27 1.66
CA GLY A 350 -5.23 5.38 2.47
C GLY A 350 -4.17 5.89 3.44
N GLN A 351 -4.62 6.30 4.59
CA GLN A 351 -3.75 6.59 5.73
C GLN A 351 -3.30 5.27 6.33
N GLY A 352 -2.00 5.11 6.59
CA GLY A 352 -1.46 3.88 7.18
C GLY A 352 -2.05 3.62 8.57
N LEU A 353 -2.05 2.35 9.00
CA LEU A 353 -2.64 1.95 10.27
C LEU A 353 -2.01 2.70 11.45
N ILE A 354 -0.67 2.79 11.49
CA ILE A 354 0.03 3.49 12.57
C ILE A 354 -0.29 4.98 12.55
N GLU A 355 -0.31 5.62 11.39
CA GLU A 355 -0.64 7.04 11.27
C GLU A 355 -2.05 7.38 11.70
N ALA A 356 -3.01 6.46 11.51
CA ALA A 356 -4.39 6.64 11.91
C ALA A 356 -4.59 6.60 13.43
N PHE A 357 -3.72 5.86 14.15
CA PHE A 357 -3.83 5.64 15.59
C PHE A 357 -2.70 6.27 16.42
N SER A 358 -1.85 7.11 15.83
CA SER A 358 -0.71 7.71 16.53
C SER A 358 -0.60 9.20 16.31
N THR A 359 0.02 9.87 17.27
CA THR A 359 0.49 11.24 17.17
C THR A 359 2.00 11.27 17.33
N THR A 360 2.66 12.27 16.72
CA THR A 360 4.10 12.43 16.86
C THR A 360 4.45 12.71 18.33
N CYS A 361 5.47 12.04 18.86
CA CYS A 361 5.95 12.30 20.21
C CYS A 361 6.67 13.65 20.28
N ASP A 362 6.19 14.60 21.08
CA ASP A 362 6.77 15.92 21.19
C ASP A 362 8.16 15.89 21.88
N SER A 363 8.41 14.91 22.76
CA SER A 363 9.66 14.78 23.50
C SER A 363 10.86 14.39 22.63
N CYS A 364 10.66 13.50 21.65
CA CYS A 364 11.76 12.99 20.82
C CYS A 364 11.57 13.27 19.32
N SER A 365 10.47 13.92 18.93
CA SER A 365 10.11 14.17 17.53
C SER A 365 10.16 12.89 16.67
N GLY A 366 9.76 11.76 17.24
CA GLY A 366 9.75 10.45 16.59
C GLY A 366 11.10 9.70 16.60
N ARG A 367 12.14 10.22 17.23
CA ARG A 367 13.47 9.55 17.25
C ARG A 367 13.55 8.35 18.18
N GLY A 368 12.72 8.29 19.23
CA GLY A 368 12.69 7.19 20.21
C GLY A 368 13.91 7.16 21.15
N ILE A 369 14.69 8.25 21.22
CA ILE A 369 15.89 8.38 22.05
C ILE A 369 15.91 9.72 22.77
N HIS A 370 16.53 9.75 23.95
CA HIS A 370 16.89 10.98 24.67
C HIS A 370 18.34 11.33 24.34
N ILE A 371 18.58 12.55 23.88
CA ILE A 371 19.91 13.04 23.57
C ILE A 371 20.44 13.80 24.81
N HIS A 372 21.62 13.41 25.29
CA HIS A 372 22.34 14.06 26.36
C HIS A 372 23.53 14.83 25.77
N MET A 373 23.85 16.01 26.33
CA MET A 373 25.00 16.81 25.88
C MET A 373 26.33 16.20 26.29
N GLU A 374 26.31 15.29 27.27
CA GLU A 374 27.50 14.54 27.70
C GLU A 374 27.36 13.07 27.25
N PRO A 375 28.48 12.40 26.93
CA PRO A 375 28.49 10.99 26.61
C PRO A 375 27.88 10.15 27.74
N VAL A 376 26.84 9.39 27.45
CA VAL A 376 26.22 8.48 28.42
C VAL A 376 27.17 7.31 28.66
N LYS A 377 27.62 7.11 29.89
CA LYS A 377 28.37 5.90 30.27
C LYS A 377 27.47 4.70 30.07
N MET A 378 27.86 3.79 29.21
CA MET A 378 27.15 2.52 29.05
C MET A 378 27.08 1.83 30.41
N LYS A 379 25.88 1.63 30.95
CA LYS A 379 25.70 0.70 32.07
C LYS A 379 26.16 -0.66 31.59
N ALA A 380 27.10 -1.26 32.32
CA ALA A 380 27.45 -2.66 32.14
C ALA A 380 26.14 -3.50 32.09
N PRO A 381 26.05 -4.54 31.25
CA PRO A 381 24.86 -5.38 31.21
C PRO A 381 24.56 -5.81 32.67
N MET A 382 23.31 -5.63 33.07
CA MET A 382 22.86 -6.08 34.40
C MET A 382 23.28 -7.54 34.59
N PRO A 383 23.91 -7.92 35.73
CA PRO A 383 24.17 -9.30 35.99
C PRO A 383 22.84 -10.08 35.89
N GLN A 384 22.88 -11.17 35.18
CA GLN A 384 21.72 -12.09 35.11
C GLN A 384 21.38 -12.45 36.57
N LEU A 385 20.13 -12.25 36.95
CA LEU A 385 19.59 -12.72 38.20
C LEU A 385 19.81 -14.24 38.24
N ASP A 386 20.71 -14.68 39.11
CA ASP A 386 20.88 -16.09 39.45
C ASP A 386 19.56 -16.63 39.94
N VAL A 387 18.97 -17.52 39.19
CA VAL A 387 17.86 -18.33 39.64
C VAL A 387 18.47 -19.35 40.63
N PRO A 388 18.04 -19.43 41.89
CA PRO A 388 18.61 -20.38 42.82
C PRO A 388 18.35 -21.79 42.30
N SER A 389 19.44 -22.51 41.99
CA SER A 389 19.40 -23.93 41.72
C SER A 389 19.09 -24.68 43.04
N SER A 390 18.01 -25.42 43.03
CA SER A 390 17.69 -26.41 44.07
C SER A 390 18.84 -27.40 44.22
N GLN A 391 19.32 -27.51 45.42
CA GLN A 391 20.30 -28.48 45.88
C GLN A 391 19.81 -29.91 45.62
N HIS A 392 20.66 -30.71 44.99
CA HIS A 392 20.77 -32.14 45.22
C HIS A 392 22.22 -32.45 45.55
N GLU A 393 22.40 -32.96 46.74
CA GLU A 393 23.61 -33.46 47.34
C GLU A 393 24.08 -34.76 46.68
N ASP A 394 25.43 -34.96 46.84
CA ASP A 394 26.16 -36.22 46.86
C ASP A 394 26.63 -36.87 45.55
N ALA A 395 27.93 -36.89 45.30
CA ALA A 395 28.89 -37.90 45.68
C ALA A 395 30.28 -37.66 44.99
N GLU A 396 31.28 -37.85 45.78
CA GLU A 396 32.73 -37.86 45.51
C GLU A 396 33.17 -38.71 44.31
N GLU A 397 34.19 -38.31 43.58
CA GLU A 397 35.53 -38.93 43.59
C GLU A 397 36.45 -38.44 42.45
N LYS A 398 37.58 -37.88 42.88
CA LYS A 398 38.97 -38.00 42.44
C LYS A 398 39.37 -38.02 40.94
N ASP A 399 40.24 -37.14 40.63
CA ASP A 399 41.71 -37.18 40.43
C ASP A 399 42.20 -37.01 39.00
N ALA A 400 43.15 -36.06 38.89
CA ALA A 400 44.35 -35.93 38.06
C ALA A 400 44.18 -35.84 36.52
N THR A 401 44.67 -34.91 35.86
CA THR A 401 46.04 -34.45 35.61
C THR A 401 46.03 -33.30 34.59
N GLU A 402 46.87 -32.34 34.89
CA GLU A 402 47.35 -31.29 33.98
C GLU A 402 48.00 -31.86 32.72
N HIS A 403 47.76 -31.20 31.58
CA HIS A 403 48.75 -31.11 30.51
C HIS A 403 48.65 -29.76 29.82
N GLU A 404 49.63 -28.92 30.14
CA GLU A 404 50.12 -27.85 29.31
C GLU A 404 50.52 -28.36 27.93
N PHE A 405 50.24 -27.62 26.89
CA PHE A 405 51.07 -27.62 25.71
C PHE A 405 51.26 -26.22 25.12
N HIS A 406 52.54 -25.96 24.99
CA HIS A 406 53.24 -24.76 24.54
C HIS A 406 52.88 -24.27 23.14
N GLU A 407 53.02 -22.92 23.00
CA GLU A 407 53.32 -22.20 21.76
C GLU A 407 54.45 -22.82 20.95
N SER A 408 54.35 -22.73 19.63
CA SER A 408 55.50 -22.45 18.78
C SER A 408 55.09 -21.78 17.47
N LEU A 409 55.48 -20.54 17.37
CA LEU A 409 55.67 -19.75 16.17
C LEU A 409 56.69 -20.44 15.27
N ASN A 410 56.48 -20.48 13.96
CA ASN A 410 57.54 -20.26 12.99
C ASN A 410 57.06 -19.74 11.65
N ASP A 411 57.66 -18.63 11.28
CA ASP A 411 57.74 -17.99 9.99
C ASP A 411 58.38 -18.97 8.94
N GLU A 412 57.93 -18.85 7.70
CA GLU A 412 58.84 -18.85 6.56
C GLU A 412 58.18 -18.22 5.31
N GLN A 413 58.83 -17.16 4.86
CA GLN A 413 58.68 -16.48 3.57
C GLN A 413 59.38 -17.27 2.48
N THR A 414 58.94 -17.25 1.24
CA THR A 414 59.56 -16.58 0.09
C THR A 414 58.89 -16.92 -1.24
N PRO A 415 59.18 -16.15 -2.29
CA PRO A 415 58.25 -15.85 -3.37
C PRO A 415 58.66 -16.46 -4.73
N VAL A 416 57.73 -16.54 -5.70
CA VAL A 416 58.08 -16.72 -7.12
C VAL A 416 57.08 -16.03 -8.04
N GLU A 417 57.55 -15.01 -8.65
CA GLU A 417 57.63 -14.60 -10.07
C GLU A 417 56.36 -14.52 -10.93
N THR A 418 56.32 -13.36 -11.48
CA THR A 418 55.53 -12.81 -12.59
C THR A 418 55.90 -13.40 -13.97
N LYS A 419 54.93 -13.50 -14.89
CA LYS A 419 54.82 -12.77 -16.18
C LYS A 419 53.70 -13.26 -17.11
N PRO A 420 53.43 -12.57 -18.21
CA PRO A 420 52.08 -12.06 -18.51
C PRO A 420 51.54 -12.52 -19.88
N ALA A 421 50.38 -11.98 -20.21
CA ALA A 421 49.88 -11.68 -21.55
C ALA A 421 48.67 -12.48 -22.06
N GLY A 422 47.70 -11.71 -22.48
CA GLY A 422 46.66 -12.14 -23.41
C GLY A 422 45.38 -11.35 -23.34
N GLY A 423 45.34 -10.18 -23.98
CA GLY A 423 44.14 -9.39 -24.10
C GLY A 423 43.01 -10.06 -24.86
N ARG A 424 41.75 -9.87 -24.40
CA ARG A 424 40.56 -10.04 -25.23
C ARG A 424 39.45 -9.08 -24.86
N LYS A 425 39.09 -8.35 -25.86
CA LYS A 425 37.97 -7.43 -26.13
C LYS A 425 36.78 -7.42 -25.18
N ARG A 426 36.48 -6.21 -24.76
CA ARG A 426 35.19 -5.76 -24.18
C ARG A 426 34.00 -6.15 -25.06
N ARG A 427 33.06 -6.90 -24.53
CA ARG A 427 31.67 -6.91 -24.98
C ARG A 427 30.84 -6.17 -23.95
N ARG A 428 30.17 -5.10 -24.41
CA ARG A 428 29.13 -4.38 -23.68
C ARG A 428 28.02 -5.37 -23.34
N ALA A 429 27.70 -5.53 -22.08
CA ALA A 429 26.47 -6.15 -21.61
C ALA A 429 25.36 -5.11 -21.57
N ALA A 430 24.25 -5.47 -22.17
CA ALA A 430 23.06 -4.67 -22.28
C ALA A 430 22.25 -4.67 -20.98
N SER A 431 21.54 -3.58 -20.79
CA SER A 431 20.61 -3.18 -19.77
C SER A 431 19.73 -4.30 -19.15
N SER A 432 19.68 -4.30 -17.85
CA SER A 432 18.73 -4.98 -16.98
C SER A 432 17.29 -4.58 -17.26
N GLY A 433 16.42 -5.54 -17.56
CA GLY A 433 14.99 -5.33 -17.73
C GLY A 433 14.27 -5.21 -16.39
N ILE A 434 13.43 -4.20 -16.29
CA ILE A 434 12.46 -3.99 -15.20
C ILE A 434 11.26 -4.90 -15.47
N ILE A 435 10.93 -5.78 -14.53
CA ILE A 435 9.70 -6.59 -14.60
C ILE A 435 8.56 -5.80 -13.96
N THR A 436 7.58 -5.41 -14.77
CA THR A 436 6.30 -4.84 -14.33
C THR A 436 5.25 -5.94 -14.25
N ALA A 437 4.68 -6.14 -13.08
CA ALA A 437 3.49 -6.96 -12.86
C ALA A 437 2.23 -6.07 -12.80
#